data_0482d088c6753eb53966d337746a2366
#
_entry.id   0482d088c6753eb53966d337746a2366
#
_cell.length_a   1.000
_cell.length_b   1.000
_cell.length_c   1.000
_cell.angle_alpha   90.00
_cell.angle_beta   90.00
_cell.angle_gamma   90.00
#
_symmetry.space_group_name_H-M   'P 1'
#
loop_
_entity.id
_entity.type
_entity.pdbx_description
1 polymer ?
#
loop_
_entity_poly.entity_id
_entity_poly.type
_entity_poly.pdbx_seq_one_letter_code
_entity_poly.pdbx_strand_id
1 'polypeptide(L)'
;HPRVRRQRQMCIRDREISYIHSEAYAAGELKHGTISLVEDGTLVASVLTQKDLYKKMISNMEEVRTRGAFVMAVTTEGNTEVERAADYVIYIPETNKYFTNSLAIIPLQLFAYYIAVGRGCDVDKPRNLAKSVTVE
;
A
#
# COMPACT_ATOMS: atom_id res chain seq x y z
N HIS A 1 -8.35 3.37 14.68
CA HIS A 1 -8.99 2.33 13.86
C HIS A 1 -7.94 1.25 13.55
N PRO A 2 -8.13 -0.04 13.90
CA PRO A 2 -7.08 -1.06 13.81
C PRO A 2 -6.57 -1.33 12.38
N ARG A 3 -7.35 -1.02 11.35
CA ARG A 3 -6.99 -1.24 9.94
C ARG A 3 -5.96 -0.23 9.42
N VAL A 4 -6.15 1.05 9.71
CA VAL A 4 -5.20 2.11 9.34
C VAL A 4 -3.85 1.90 10.03
N ARG A 5 -3.85 1.31 11.24
CA ARG A 5 -2.63 1.05 12.00
C ARG A 5 -1.70 0.04 11.29
N ARG A 6 -2.25 -1.02 10.68
CA ARG A 6 -1.44 -2.01 9.94
C ARG A 6 -0.87 -1.44 8.64
N GLN A 7 -1.63 -0.67 7.91
CA GLN A 7 -1.14 0.03 6.71
C GLN A 7 -0.03 1.03 7.07
N ARG A 8 -0.19 1.79 8.16
CA ARG A 8 0.87 2.68 8.68
C ARG A 8 2.14 1.93 9.04
N GLN A 9 2.04 0.75 9.66
CA GLN A 9 3.21 -0.09 9.96
C GLN A 9 3.93 -0.54 8.70
N MET A 10 3.21 -0.84 7.62
CA MET A 10 3.83 -1.19 6.34
C MET A 10 4.55 -0.01 5.71
N CYS A 11 3.95 1.17 5.69
CA CYS A 11 4.61 2.38 5.21
C CYS A 11 5.87 2.73 6.02
N ILE A 12 5.85 2.50 7.35
CA ILE A 12 7.04 2.68 8.19
C ILE A 12 8.13 1.71 7.76
N ARG A 13 7.81 0.40 7.61
CA ARG A 13 8.79 -0.60 7.16
C ARG A 13 9.33 -0.30 5.78
N ASP A 14 8.47 0.07 4.85
CA ASP A 14 8.88 0.44 3.49
C ASP A 14 9.88 1.60 3.53
N ARG A 15 9.60 2.66 4.29
CA ARG A 15 10.55 3.75 4.52
C ARG A 15 11.87 3.30 5.14
N GLU A 16 11.82 2.39 6.10
CA GLU A 16 13.00 1.92 6.84
C GLU A 16 13.93 1.08 5.96
N ILE A 17 13.40 0.22 5.10
CA ILE A 17 14.20 -0.72 4.29
C ILE A 17 14.48 -0.22 2.87
N SER A 18 13.55 0.51 2.25
CA SER A 18 13.69 1.00 0.87
C SER A 18 14.10 2.47 0.77
N TYR A 19 14.00 3.22 1.88
CA TYR A 19 14.22 4.67 1.95
C TYR A 19 13.33 5.48 1.02
N ILE A 20 12.17 4.95 0.67
CA ILE A 20 11.14 5.65 -0.10
C ILE A 20 10.11 6.24 0.86
N HIS A 21 9.77 7.51 0.65
CA HIS A 21 8.68 8.12 1.39
C HIS A 21 7.36 7.42 1.05
N SER A 22 6.68 6.90 2.06
CA SER A 22 5.37 6.28 1.89
C SER A 22 4.42 6.66 3.03
N GLU A 23 3.16 6.87 2.71
CA GLU A 23 2.13 7.23 3.65
C GLU A 23 0.87 6.39 3.43
N ALA A 24 0.10 6.14 4.49
CA ALA A 24 -1.14 5.39 4.41
C ALA A 24 -2.33 6.23 4.84
N TYR A 25 -3.33 6.27 3.98
CA TYR A 25 -4.58 6.97 4.19
C TYR A 25 -5.77 6.04 4.06
N ALA A 26 -6.86 6.36 4.74
CA ALA A 26 -8.15 5.82 4.35
C ALA A 26 -8.55 6.44 3.01
N ALA A 27 -9.01 5.64 2.04
CA ALA A 27 -9.25 6.13 0.68
C ALA A 27 -10.26 7.31 0.63
N GLY A 28 -11.22 7.35 1.55
CA GLY A 28 -12.14 8.48 1.69
C GLY A 28 -11.49 9.79 2.15
N GLU A 29 -10.36 9.71 2.84
CA GLU A 29 -9.62 10.87 3.35
C GLU A 29 -8.70 11.51 2.31
N LEU A 30 -8.39 10.80 1.20
CA LEU A 30 -7.56 11.34 0.12
C LEU A 30 -8.10 12.67 -0.42
N LYS A 31 -9.42 12.81 -0.50
CA LYS A 31 -10.11 14.01 -1.02
C LYS A 31 -9.95 15.25 -0.15
N HIS A 32 -9.56 15.07 1.11
CA HIS A 32 -9.41 16.18 2.07
C HIS A 32 -8.04 16.86 2.04
N GLY A 33 -7.30 16.73 0.94
CA GLY A 33 -6.05 17.46 0.72
C GLY A 33 -4.95 16.62 0.08
N THR A 34 -4.73 15.41 0.56
CA THR A 34 -3.59 14.55 0.15
C THR A 34 -3.62 14.16 -1.33
N ILE A 35 -4.80 14.14 -1.95
CA ILE A 35 -4.94 13.86 -3.38
C ILE A 35 -4.21 14.91 -4.25
N SER A 36 -3.98 16.11 -3.74
CA SER A 36 -3.21 17.15 -4.44
C SER A 36 -1.72 16.84 -4.57
N LEU A 37 -1.22 15.88 -3.78
CA LEU A 37 0.16 15.39 -3.85
C LEU A 37 0.34 14.25 -4.86
N VAL A 38 -0.75 13.81 -5.49
CA VAL A 38 -0.70 12.77 -6.51
C VAL A 38 -0.33 13.44 -7.84
N GLU A 39 0.85 13.08 -8.34
CA GLU A 39 1.43 13.56 -9.59
C GLU A 39 1.64 12.38 -10.57
N ASP A 40 1.96 12.69 -11.80
CA ASP A 40 2.30 11.68 -12.81
C ASP A 40 3.45 10.78 -12.34
N GLY A 41 3.24 9.46 -12.42
CA GLY A 41 4.19 8.46 -11.92
C GLY A 41 4.14 8.20 -10.41
N THR A 42 3.28 8.87 -9.64
CA THR A 42 3.07 8.53 -8.23
C THR A 42 2.49 7.11 -8.11
N LEU A 43 3.16 6.24 -7.33
CA LEU A 43 2.61 4.91 -7.04
C LEU A 43 1.56 4.98 -5.93
N VAL A 44 0.37 4.50 -6.22
CA VAL A 44 -0.72 4.35 -5.26
C VAL A 44 -1.05 2.88 -5.07
N ALA A 45 -0.70 2.32 -3.89
CA ALA A 45 -1.05 0.96 -3.52
C ALA A 45 -2.42 0.93 -2.79
N SER A 46 -3.41 0.36 -3.44
CA SER A 46 -4.80 0.27 -2.94
C SER A 46 -5.10 -1.11 -2.40
N VAL A 47 -5.63 -1.21 -1.18
CA VAL A 47 -5.99 -2.49 -0.54
C VAL A 47 -7.51 -2.61 -0.42
N LEU A 48 -8.08 -3.52 -1.19
CA LEU A 48 -9.52 -3.77 -1.31
C LEU A 48 -9.87 -5.12 -0.69
N THR A 49 -10.11 -5.16 0.61
CA THR A 49 -10.44 -6.40 1.35
C THR A 49 -11.87 -6.42 1.89
N GLN A 50 -12.64 -5.36 1.67
CA GLN A 50 -14.02 -5.22 2.16
C GLN A 50 -14.97 -5.13 0.98
N LYS A 51 -15.76 -6.19 0.75
CA LYS A 51 -16.70 -6.28 -0.38
C LYS A 51 -17.67 -5.08 -0.45
N ASP A 52 -18.17 -4.65 0.70
CA ASP A 52 -19.12 -3.53 0.80
C ASP A 52 -18.54 -2.18 0.37
N LEU A 53 -17.21 -2.06 0.36
CA LEU A 53 -16.51 -0.83 0.01
C LEU A 53 -15.85 -0.86 -1.39
N TYR A 54 -15.96 -1.97 -2.13
CA TYR A 54 -15.28 -2.11 -3.44
C TYR A 54 -15.63 -0.98 -4.38
N LYS A 55 -16.91 -0.67 -4.57
CA LYS A 55 -17.34 0.41 -5.48
C LYS A 55 -16.76 1.77 -5.11
N LYS A 56 -16.73 2.10 -3.81
CA LYS A 56 -16.13 3.36 -3.33
C LYS A 56 -14.62 3.39 -3.54
N MET A 57 -13.94 2.26 -3.29
CA MET A 57 -12.51 2.15 -3.51
C MET A 57 -12.16 2.29 -4.97
N ILE A 58 -12.87 1.60 -5.86
CA ILE A 58 -12.67 1.66 -7.31
C ILE A 58 -12.83 3.11 -7.80
N SER A 59 -13.87 3.83 -7.36
CA SER A 59 -14.05 5.23 -7.71
C SER A 59 -12.88 6.13 -7.24
N ASN A 60 -12.35 5.90 -6.03
CA ASN A 60 -11.18 6.64 -5.55
C ASN A 60 -9.91 6.29 -6.34
N MET A 61 -9.76 5.03 -6.77
CA MET A 61 -8.64 4.60 -7.61
C MET A 61 -8.70 5.25 -9.00
N GLU A 62 -9.88 5.27 -9.63
CA GLU A 62 -10.11 5.98 -10.89
C GLU A 62 -9.72 7.46 -10.77
N GLU A 63 -10.06 8.10 -9.66
CA GLU A 63 -9.74 9.52 -9.43
C GLU A 63 -8.23 9.78 -9.31
N VAL A 64 -7.47 8.96 -8.58
CA VAL A 64 -6.01 9.14 -8.51
C VAL A 64 -5.33 8.78 -9.83
N ARG A 65 -5.88 7.81 -10.58
CA ARG A 65 -5.39 7.44 -11.91
C ARG A 65 -5.55 8.56 -12.92
N THR A 66 -6.65 9.31 -12.89
CA THR A 66 -6.84 10.50 -13.76
C THR A 66 -5.84 11.60 -13.48
N ARG A 67 -5.15 11.57 -12.36
CA ARG A 67 -4.06 12.49 -11.99
C ARG A 67 -2.67 11.98 -12.38
N GLY A 68 -2.59 10.85 -13.10
CA GLY A 68 -1.33 10.26 -13.56
C GLY A 68 -0.72 9.25 -12.58
N ALA A 69 -1.41 8.86 -11.51
CA ALA A 69 -0.91 7.82 -10.61
C ALA A 69 -0.84 6.46 -11.31
N PHE A 70 0.22 5.70 -11.04
CA PHE A 70 0.27 4.27 -11.28
C PHE A 70 -0.42 3.54 -10.13
N VAL A 71 -1.50 2.83 -10.41
CA VAL A 71 -2.34 2.21 -9.38
C VAL A 71 -2.09 0.71 -9.30
N MET A 72 -1.56 0.26 -8.18
CA MET A 72 -1.45 -1.16 -7.82
C MET A 72 -2.56 -1.51 -6.83
N ALA A 73 -3.33 -2.55 -7.12
CA ALA A 73 -4.41 -3.02 -6.26
C ALA A 73 -4.10 -4.38 -5.64
N VAL A 74 -4.38 -4.54 -4.34
CA VAL A 74 -4.42 -5.83 -3.65
C VAL A 74 -5.88 -6.11 -3.27
N THR A 75 -6.45 -7.16 -3.82
CA THR A 75 -7.86 -7.50 -3.62
C THR A 75 -8.07 -9.01 -3.47
N THR A 76 -9.24 -9.41 -3.00
CA THR A 76 -9.61 -10.84 -2.96
C THR A 76 -10.00 -11.35 -4.33
N GLU A 77 -9.76 -12.64 -4.59
CA GLU A 77 -10.23 -13.33 -5.79
C GLU A 77 -11.72 -13.08 -6.05
N GLY A 78 -12.10 -13.02 -7.32
CA GLY A 78 -13.46 -12.74 -7.76
C GLY A 78 -13.82 -11.27 -7.90
N ASN A 79 -12.98 -10.32 -7.48
CA ASN A 79 -13.20 -8.89 -7.71
C ASN A 79 -12.53 -8.44 -9.02
N THR A 80 -13.13 -8.79 -10.15
CA THR A 80 -12.62 -8.42 -11.49
C THR A 80 -12.90 -6.96 -11.86
N GLU A 81 -13.88 -6.30 -11.21
CA GLU A 81 -14.18 -4.89 -11.47
C GLU A 81 -12.99 -3.95 -11.19
N VAL A 82 -12.07 -4.37 -10.33
CA VAL A 82 -10.88 -3.59 -9.96
C VAL A 82 -9.94 -3.39 -11.14
N GLU A 83 -9.91 -4.31 -12.10
CA GLU A 83 -8.99 -4.28 -13.25
C GLU A 83 -9.14 -3.02 -14.12
N ARG A 84 -10.35 -2.46 -14.17
CA ARG A 84 -10.58 -1.21 -14.91
C ARG A 84 -9.93 0.02 -14.28
N ALA A 85 -9.68 -0.01 -12.97
CA ALA A 85 -9.19 1.13 -12.19
C ALA A 85 -7.74 0.95 -11.70
N ALA A 86 -7.13 -0.20 -11.96
CA ALA A 86 -5.76 -0.50 -11.58
C ALA A 86 -4.90 -0.82 -12.79
N ASP A 87 -3.63 -0.44 -12.72
CA ASP A 87 -2.62 -0.80 -13.73
C ASP A 87 -2.02 -2.17 -13.42
N TYR A 88 -2.01 -2.57 -12.16
CA TYR A 88 -1.57 -3.88 -11.70
C TYR A 88 -2.45 -4.39 -10.56
N VAL A 89 -2.86 -5.67 -10.62
CA VAL A 89 -3.72 -6.29 -9.61
C VAL A 89 -3.06 -7.52 -9.03
N ILE A 90 -3.04 -7.59 -7.71
CA ILE A 90 -2.60 -8.76 -6.94
C ILE A 90 -3.83 -9.37 -6.26
N TYR A 91 -4.15 -10.59 -6.62
CA TYR A 91 -5.23 -11.33 -6.02
C TYR A 91 -4.73 -12.12 -4.81
N ILE A 92 -5.47 -12.03 -3.71
CA ILE A 92 -5.28 -12.87 -2.53
C ILE A 92 -6.47 -13.83 -2.39
N PRO A 93 -6.27 -15.04 -1.87
CA PRO A 93 -7.36 -16.00 -1.69
C PRO A 93 -8.44 -15.45 -0.76
N GLU A 94 -9.69 -15.78 -1.05
CA GLU A 94 -10.80 -15.47 -0.14
C GLU A 94 -10.64 -16.27 1.16
N THR A 95 -10.76 -15.58 2.29
CA THR A 95 -10.63 -16.17 3.62
C THR A 95 -11.58 -15.51 4.61
N ASN A 96 -11.59 -16.01 5.83
CA ASN A 96 -12.37 -15.39 6.91
C ASN A 96 -11.96 -13.92 7.10
N LYS A 97 -12.94 -13.04 7.28
CA LYS A 97 -12.78 -11.58 7.44
C LYS A 97 -11.74 -11.15 8.49
N TYR A 98 -11.48 -12.00 9.48
CA TYR A 98 -10.49 -11.71 10.52
C TYR A 98 -9.05 -11.91 10.04
N PHE A 99 -8.82 -12.80 9.07
CA PHE A 99 -7.51 -13.14 8.52
C PHE A 99 -7.19 -12.44 7.21
N THR A 100 -8.17 -11.91 6.49
CA THR A 100 -7.99 -11.25 5.19
C THR A 100 -6.93 -10.15 5.25
N ASN A 101 -6.89 -9.35 6.33
CA ASN A 101 -5.89 -8.31 6.47
C ASN A 101 -4.46 -8.85 6.67
N SER A 102 -4.34 -10.04 7.26
CA SER A 102 -3.03 -10.70 7.41
C SER A 102 -2.52 -11.25 6.09
N LEU A 103 -3.42 -11.72 5.23
CA LEU A 103 -3.05 -12.11 3.86
C LEU A 103 -2.71 -10.89 3.00
N ALA A 104 -3.49 -9.83 3.08
CA ALA A 104 -3.28 -8.63 2.27
C ALA A 104 -1.96 -7.91 2.56
N ILE A 105 -1.35 -8.11 3.73
CA ILE A 105 -0.07 -7.50 4.07
C ILE A 105 1.12 -8.21 3.40
N ILE A 106 0.99 -9.49 3.07
CA ILE A 106 2.08 -10.30 2.50
C ILE A 106 2.58 -9.73 1.16
N PRO A 107 1.72 -9.48 0.16
CA PRO A 107 2.16 -8.88 -1.09
C PRO A 107 2.79 -7.50 -0.90
N LEU A 108 2.33 -6.69 0.06
CA LEU A 108 2.94 -5.39 0.35
C LEU A 108 4.33 -5.54 0.99
N GLN A 109 4.54 -6.56 1.83
CA GLN A 109 5.86 -6.87 2.40
C GLN A 109 6.83 -7.32 1.31
N LEU A 110 6.39 -8.19 0.41
CA LEU A 110 7.20 -8.61 -0.74
C LEU A 110 7.51 -7.43 -1.66
N PHE A 111 6.54 -6.58 -1.91
CA PHE A 111 6.74 -5.36 -2.68
C PHE A 111 7.84 -4.47 -2.08
N ALA A 112 7.75 -4.16 -0.78
CA ALA A 112 8.78 -3.36 -0.07
C ALA A 112 10.16 -4.04 -0.12
N TYR A 113 10.21 -5.37 0.04
CA TYR A 113 11.44 -6.14 -0.06
C TYR A 113 12.07 -6.03 -1.45
N TYR A 114 11.32 -6.28 -2.51
CA TYR A 114 11.85 -6.24 -3.87
C TYR A 114 12.27 -4.83 -4.30
N ILE A 115 11.56 -3.80 -3.87
CA ILE A 115 11.99 -2.41 -4.08
C ILE A 115 13.33 -2.14 -3.38
N ALA A 116 13.48 -2.56 -2.12
CA ALA A 116 14.72 -2.37 -1.37
C ALA A 116 15.89 -3.09 -2.06
N VAL A 117 15.70 -4.34 -2.48
CA VAL A 117 16.70 -5.11 -3.24
C VAL A 117 17.03 -4.42 -4.57
N GLY A 118 16.03 -4.00 -5.34
CA GLY A 118 16.21 -3.30 -6.62
C GLY A 118 16.96 -1.96 -6.47
N ARG A 119 16.90 -1.33 -5.31
CA ARG A 119 17.66 -0.12 -4.97
C ARG A 119 19.04 -0.41 -4.39
N GLY A 120 19.42 -1.67 -4.24
CA GLY A 120 20.70 -2.06 -3.64
C GLY A 120 20.78 -1.80 -2.12
N CYS A 121 19.62 -1.73 -1.44
CA CYS A 121 19.56 -1.53 0.00
C CYS A 121 19.81 -2.85 0.75
N ASP A 122 20.50 -2.80 1.87
CA ASP A 122 20.65 -3.95 2.78
C ASP A 122 19.35 -4.10 3.61
N VAL A 123 18.56 -5.12 3.28
CA VAL A 123 17.26 -5.36 3.92
C VAL A 123 17.43 -5.90 5.34
N ASP A 124 18.51 -6.63 5.59
CA ASP A 124 18.77 -7.26 6.90
C ASP A 124 19.41 -6.28 7.90
N LYS A 125 20.12 -5.28 7.39
CA LYS A 125 20.79 -4.25 8.19
C LYS A 125 20.46 -2.85 7.70
N PRO A 126 19.20 -2.40 7.80
CA PRO A 126 18.84 -1.04 7.42
C PRO A 126 19.62 -0.02 8.27
N ARG A 127 20.21 0.96 7.63
CA ARG A 127 21.12 1.95 8.26
C ARG A 127 20.51 2.76 9.40
N ASN A 128 19.16 2.81 9.50
CA ASN A 128 18.44 3.61 10.49
C ASN A 128 17.84 2.77 11.64
N LEU A 129 18.07 1.45 11.69
CA LEU A 129 17.57 0.56 12.72
C LEU A 129 18.59 0.32 13.85
N ALA A 130 19.33 1.34 14.24
CA ALA A 130 20.05 1.29 15.51
C ALA A 130 19.03 1.27 16.66
N LYS A 131 18.84 0.11 17.30
CA LYS A 131 17.91 -0.06 18.43
C LYS A 131 18.30 0.70 19.70
N SER A 132 19.51 1.22 19.74
CA SER A 132 19.98 2.12 20.80
C SER A 132 20.96 3.13 20.19
N VAL A 133 20.58 4.37 20.14
CA VAL A 133 21.55 5.46 19.99
C VAL A 133 22.06 5.74 21.40
N THR A 134 23.17 5.11 21.77
CA THR A 134 23.97 5.58 22.90
C THR A 134 24.64 6.87 22.44
N VAL A 135 24.07 7.99 22.81
CA VAL A 135 24.75 9.28 22.71
C VAL A 135 25.69 9.31 23.94
N GLU A 136 26.99 9.09 23.70
CA GLU A 136 28.02 9.53 24.64
C GLU A 136 28.25 11.03 24.52
#